data_e32c06420ac6ae79788086d2926a8bc9
#
_entry.id   e32c06420ac6ae79788086d2926a8bc9
#
_cell.length_a   1.000
_cell.length_b   1.000
_cell.length_c   1.000
_cell.angle_alpha   90.00
_cell.angle_beta   90.00
_cell.angle_gamma   90.00
#
_symmetry.space_group_name_H-M   'P 1'
#
loop_
_entity.id
_entity.type
_entity.pdbx_description
1 polymer ?
#
loop_
_entity_poly.entity_id
_entity_poly.type
_entity_poly.pdbx_seq_one_letter_code
_entity_poly.pdbx_strand_id
1 'polypeptide(L)'
;LAATVAVLAARAAVLLAALAIDWLVGEPDILWRRVPHPVVLFGRAITFMDKRLNRRRGVTGKSRQARGILAIVILVVLAAMLGWGLSFGGPVVACIILAVLLAARSLDEHIRAVATAMGEGIGAARTAVGMIVGRETKSMKKGDIARAAIETGAENLSDGVIAPALWFLAGGLPGLLAYKMVNTADSMIGYRNAKYRAFGCGAARIDDAMNLIPARLTALLICGAATLNGRGSAALGTMMRDGRHHA
;
A
#
# COMPACT_ATOMS: atom_id res chain seq x y z
N LEU A 1 0.63 -14.11 -28.35
CA LEU A 1 0.13 -12.73 -28.29
C LEU A 1 -1.38 -12.70 -27.98
N ALA A 2 -2.23 -13.39 -28.76
CA ALA A 2 -3.70 -13.40 -28.53
C ALA A 2 -4.09 -13.92 -27.14
N ALA A 3 -3.48 -15.01 -26.66
CA ALA A 3 -3.72 -15.54 -25.33
C ALA A 3 -3.31 -14.55 -24.21
N THR A 4 -2.20 -13.86 -24.36
CA THR A 4 -1.74 -12.84 -23.41
C THR A 4 -2.70 -11.66 -23.35
N VAL A 5 -3.17 -11.19 -24.49
CA VAL A 5 -4.17 -10.09 -24.59
C VAL A 5 -5.48 -10.50 -23.93
N ALA A 6 -5.96 -11.74 -24.16
CA ALA A 6 -7.18 -12.24 -23.55
C ALA A 6 -7.08 -12.33 -22.03
N VAL A 7 -5.94 -12.79 -21.48
CA VAL A 7 -5.69 -12.84 -20.04
C VAL A 7 -5.68 -11.43 -19.44
N LEU A 8 -5.01 -10.48 -20.09
CA LEU A 8 -4.98 -9.08 -19.61
C LEU A 8 -6.37 -8.45 -19.66
N ALA A 9 -7.15 -8.68 -20.73
CA ALA A 9 -8.52 -8.18 -20.83
C ALA A 9 -9.42 -8.75 -19.71
N ALA A 10 -9.32 -10.05 -19.43
CA ALA A 10 -10.07 -10.69 -18.35
C ALA A 10 -9.67 -10.12 -16.96
N ARG A 11 -8.38 -9.93 -16.71
CA ARG A 11 -7.91 -9.30 -15.47
C ARG A 11 -8.35 -7.84 -15.36
N ALA A 12 -8.35 -7.09 -16.44
CA ALA A 12 -8.83 -5.71 -16.47
C ALA A 12 -10.33 -5.62 -16.13
N ALA A 13 -11.15 -6.52 -16.68
CA ALA A 13 -12.57 -6.59 -16.34
C ALA A 13 -12.79 -6.89 -14.84
N VAL A 14 -12.04 -7.84 -14.28
CA VAL A 14 -12.07 -8.15 -12.83
C VAL A 14 -11.63 -6.94 -12.01
N LEU A 15 -10.58 -6.23 -12.42
CA LEU A 15 -10.10 -5.03 -11.73
C LEU A 15 -11.15 -3.92 -11.73
N LEU A 16 -11.80 -3.65 -12.85
CA LEU A 16 -12.85 -2.62 -12.93
C LEU A 16 -14.04 -2.98 -12.02
N ALA A 17 -14.45 -4.26 -12.02
CA ALA A 17 -15.49 -4.73 -11.12
C ALA A 17 -15.09 -4.60 -9.65
N ALA A 18 -13.85 -4.96 -9.30
CA ALA A 18 -13.34 -4.85 -7.93
C ALA A 18 -13.26 -3.39 -7.46
N LEU A 19 -12.80 -2.47 -8.30
CA LEU A 19 -12.80 -1.03 -8.01
C LEU A 19 -14.22 -0.50 -7.79
N ALA A 20 -15.19 -0.94 -8.60
CA ALA A 20 -16.59 -0.56 -8.41
C ALA A 20 -17.15 -1.09 -7.08
N ILE A 21 -16.81 -2.33 -6.70
CA ILE A 21 -17.23 -2.92 -5.42
C ILE A 21 -16.58 -2.18 -4.24
N ASP A 22 -15.26 -1.93 -4.28
CA ASP A 22 -14.56 -1.15 -3.25
C ASP A 22 -15.21 0.23 -3.09
N TRP A 23 -15.51 0.91 -4.21
CA TRP A 23 -16.15 2.23 -4.16
C TRP A 23 -17.57 2.21 -3.61
N LEU A 24 -18.38 1.20 -3.94
CA LEU A 24 -19.77 1.10 -3.51
C LEU A 24 -19.92 0.57 -2.09
N VAL A 25 -19.13 -0.43 -1.73
CA VAL A 25 -19.26 -1.16 -0.44
C VAL A 25 -18.28 -0.60 0.61
N GLY A 26 -17.05 -0.28 0.20
CA GLY A 26 -15.98 0.16 1.11
C GLY A 26 -15.55 -0.94 2.09
N GLU A 27 -15.15 -0.53 3.28
CA GLU A 27 -14.73 -1.41 4.36
C GLU A 27 -15.84 -1.58 5.41
N PRO A 28 -16.71 -2.61 5.29
CA PRO A 28 -17.82 -2.79 6.22
C PRO A 28 -17.34 -3.24 7.61
N ASP A 29 -17.43 -2.38 8.60
CA ASP A 29 -17.04 -2.65 10.00
C ASP A 29 -17.65 -3.94 10.57
N ILE A 30 -18.90 -4.26 10.19
CA ILE A 30 -19.62 -5.45 10.65
C ILE A 30 -18.88 -6.72 10.24
N LEU A 31 -18.27 -6.75 9.04
CA LEU A 31 -17.51 -7.88 8.54
C LEU A 31 -16.18 -8.02 9.31
N TRP A 32 -15.45 -6.92 9.45
CA TRP A 32 -14.10 -6.93 10.04
C TRP A 32 -14.09 -7.10 11.57
N ARG A 33 -15.24 -6.89 12.22
CA ARG A 33 -15.41 -7.29 13.63
C ARG A 33 -15.52 -8.80 13.84
N ARG A 34 -15.96 -9.55 12.82
CA ARG A 34 -16.16 -11.00 12.89
C ARG A 34 -15.04 -11.81 12.26
N VAL A 35 -14.47 -11.29 11.18
CA VAL A 35 -13.41 -11.95 10.40
C VAL A 35 -12.21 -11.01 10.34
N PRO A 36 -10.98 -11.45 10.68
CA PRO A 36 -9.82 -10.59 10.58
C PRO A 36 -9.57 -10.22 9.11
N HIS A 37 -9.35 -8.93 8.85
CA HIS A 37 -8.97 -8.46 7.52
C HIS A 37 -7.70 -9.18 7.02
N PRO A 38 -7.57 -9.54 5.73
CA PRO A 38 -6.41 -10.29 5.20
C PRO A 38 -5.06 -9.65 5.55
N VAL A 39 -4.96 -8.32 5.54
CA VAL A 39 -3.75 -7.59 5.95
C VAL A 39 -3.36 -7.87 7.40
N VAL A 40 -4.34 -8.08 8.30
CA VAL A 40 -4.07 -8.46 9.70
C VAL A 40 -3.44 -9.85 9.77
N LEU A 41 -3.86 -10.77 8.91
CA LEU A 41 -3.24 -12.11 8.84
C LEU A 41 -1.80 -12.02 8.35
N PHE A 42 -1.51 -11.18 7.35
CA PHE A 42 -0.15 -10.89 6.91
C PHE A 42 0.68 -10.30 8.06
N GLY A 43 0.14 -9.32 8.77
CA GLY A 43 0.80 -8.74 9.95
C GLY A 43 1.12 -9.76 11.04
N ARG A 44 0.23 -10.72 11.29
CA ARG A 44 0.49 -11.84 12.24
C ARG A 44 1.62 -12.74 11.76
N ALA A 45 1.67 -13.09 10.48
CA ALA A 45 2.73 -13.90 9.89
C ALA A 45 4.09 -13.17 9.96
N ILE A 46 4.13 -11.88 9.64
CA ILE A 46 5.32 -11.04 9.75
C ILE A 46 5.80 -10.96 11.21
N THR A 47 4.87 -10.72 12.14
CA THR A 47 5.18 -10.68 13.59
C THR A 47 5.73 -12.02 14.08
N PHE A 48 5.19 -13.13 13.60
CA PHE A 48 5.70 -14.47 13.93
C PHE A 48 7.15 -14.63 13.45
N MET A 49 7.45 -14.25 12.22
CA MET A 49 8.82 -14.30 11.68
C MET A 49 9.76 -13.35 12.41
N ASP A 50 9.34 -12.12 12.74
CA ASP A 50 10.12 -11.17 13.55
C ASP A 50 10.50 -11.78 14.90
N LYS A 51 9.53 -12.32 15.63
CA LYS A 51 9.77 -12.95 16.95
C LYS A 51 10.71 -14.16 16.87
N ARG A 52 10.64 -14.94 15.81
CA ARG A 52 11.45 -16.18 15.65
C ARG A 52 12.87 -15.90 15.15
N LEU A 53 13.03 -15.01 14.17
CA LEU A 53 14.27 -14.85 13.43
C LEU A 53 15.05 -13.57 13.78
N ASN A 54 14.39 -12.51 14.28
CA ASN A 54 15.05 -11.24 14.61
C ASN A 54 15.66 -11.24 16.02
N ARG A 55 16.40 -12.28 16.37
CA ARG A 55 17.09 -12.38 17.66
C ARG A 55 18.33 -11.49 17.63
N ARG A 56 18.53 -10.67 18.68
CA ARG A 56 19.66 -9.72 18.78
C ARG A 56 20.87 -10.27 19.52
N ARG A 57 20.66 -11.12 20.53
CA ARG A 57 21.75 -11.63 21.37
C ARG A 57 22.60 -12.63 20.58
N GLY A 58 23.93 -12.40 20.56
CA GLY A 58 24.88 -13.29 19.94
C GLY A 58 24.85 -13.38 18.40
N VAL A 59 24.15 -12.45 17.72
CA VAL A 59 23.97 -12.50 16.27
C VAL A 59 24.49 -11.23 15.60
N THR A 60 25.36 -11.37 14.61
CA THR A 60 25.91 -10.24 13.86
C THR A 60 24.84 -9.55 13.00
N GLY A 61 25.09 -8.29 12.60
CA GLY A 61 24.21 -7.54 11.72
C GLY A 61 23.99 -8.24 10.37
N LYS A 62 25.05 -8.83 9.78
CA LYS A 62 24.98 -9.60 8.52
C LYS A 62 24.08 -10.84 8.64
N SER A 63 24.20 -11.59 9.75
CA SER A 63 23.37 -12.77 9.98
C SER A 63 21.89 -12.38 10.21
N ARG A 64 21.63 -11.25 10.89
CA ARG A 64 20.25 -10.73 11.04
C ARG A 64 19.66 -10.28 9.71
N GLN A 65 20.45 -9.66 8.85
CA GLN A 65 20.06 -9.29 7.49
C GLN A 65 19.70 -10.52 6.65
N ALA A 66 20.55 -11.55 6.64
CA ALA A 66 20.27 -12.79 5.93
C ALA A 66 18.96 -13.47 6.41
N ARG A 67 18.75 -13.51 7.73
CA ARG A 67 17.49 -14.04 8.30
C ARG A 67 16.28 -13.21 7.92
N GLY A 68 16.40 -11.87 7.84
CA GLY A 68 15.33 -11.00 7.39
C GLY A 68 15.00 -11.19 5.92
N ILE A 69 16.02 -11.32 5.06
CA ILE A 69 15.81 -11.66 3.65
C ILE A 69 15.13 -13.03 3.50
N LEU A 70 15.58 -14.03 4.23
CA LEU A 70 14.96 -15.35 4.22
C LEU A 70 13.49 -15.29 4.67
N ALA A 71 13.20 -14.52 5.75
CA ALA A 71 11.85 -14.36 6.25
C ALA A 71 10.92 -13.75 5.20
N ILE A 72 11.33 -12.65 4.55
CA ILE A 72 10.50 -11.99 3.54
C ILE A 72 10.31 -12.87 2.30
N VAL A 73 11.35 -13.59 1.85
CA VAL A 73 11.25 -14.52 0.72
C VAL A 73 10.24 -15.62 1.02
N ILE A 74 10.31 -16.25 2.20
CA ILE A 74 9.36 -17.27 2.60
C ILE A 74 7.93 -16.71 2.62
N LEU A 75 7.71 -15.55 3.22
CA LEU A 75 6.40 -14.92 3.32
C LEU A 75 5.82 -14.57 1.94
N VAL A 76 6.65 -14.03 1.03
CA VAL A 76 6.23 -13.69 -0.34
C VAL A 76 5.89 -14.95 -1.13
N VAL A 77 6.70 -16.00 -1.04
CA VAL A 77 6.42 -17.28 -1.70
C VAL A 77 5.10 -17.87 -1.18
N LEU A 78 4.90 -17.90 0.14
CA LEU A 78 3.65 -18.39 0.72
C LEU A 78 2.43 -17.56 0.30
N ALA A 79 2.56 -16.24 0.23
CA ALA A 79 1.51 -15.35 -0.26
C ALA A 79 1.20 -15.59 -1.74
N ALA A 80 2.23 -15.75 -2.57
CA ALA A 80 2.05 -16.08 -3.99
C ALA A 80 1.40 -17.45 -4.20
N MET A 81 1.82 -18.47 -3.44
CA MET A 81 1.21 -19.81 -3.47
C MET A 81 -0.26 -19.78 -3.03
N LEU A 82 -0.58 -19.03 -1.98
CA LEU A 82 -1.96 -18.80 -1.57
C LEU A 82 -2.76 -18.15 -2.69
N GLY A 83 -2.22 -17.10 -3.32
CA GLY A 83 -2.86 -16.43 -4.46
C GLY A 83 -3.06 -17.37 -5.65
N TRP A 84 -2.10 -18.24 -5.91
CA TRP A 84 -2.22 -19.26 -6.94
C TRP A 84 -3.36 -20.25 -6.63
N GLY A 85 -3.42 -20.77 -5.41
CA GLY A 85 -4.50 -21.63 -4.95
C GLY A 85 -5.88 -20.98 -5.04
N LEU A 86 -5.98 -19.70 -4.62
CA LEU A 86 -7.22 -18.92 -4.70
C LEU A 86 -7.65 -18.62 -6.15
N SER A 87 -6.71 -18.63 -7.10
CA SER A 87 -7.03 -18.41 -8.53
C SER A 87 -7.91 -19.51 -9.13
N PHE A 88 -7.93 -20.71 -8.54
CA PHE A 88 -8.86 -21.79 -8.95
C PHE A 88 -10.33 -21.49 -8.62
N GLY A 89 -10.60 -20.51 -7.74
CA GLY A 89 -11.95 -20.03 -7.46
C GLY A 89 -12.56 -19.15 -8.56
N GLY A 90 -11.80 -18.90 -9.62
CA GLY A 90 -12.27 -18.15 -10.81
C GLY A 90 -12.37 -16.63 -10.59
N PRO A 91 -12.99 -15.92 -11.55
CA PRO A 91 -12.99 -14.46 -11.58
C PRO A 91 -13.78 -13.83 -10.42
N VAL A 92 -14.80 -14.49 -9.90
CA VAL A 92 -15.59 -13.98 -8.78
C VAL A 92 -14.76 -13.93 -7.49
N VAL A 93 -14.02 -14.99 -7.18
CA VAL A 93 -13.12 -15.04 -6.02
C VAL A 93 -12.01 -14.00 -6.18
N ALA A 94 -11.44 -13.89 -7.37
CA ALA A 94 -10.42 -12.88 -7.66
C ALA A 94 -10.96 -11.45 -7.47
N CYS A 95 -12.17 -11.18 -7.93
CA CYS A 95 -12.82 -9.88 -7.77
C CYS A 95 -13.05 -9.52 -6.29
N ILE A 96 -13.57 -10.44 -5.50
CA ILE A 96 -13.82 -10.23 -4.06
C ILE A 96 -12.49 -9.96 -3.32
N ILE A 97 -11.47 -10.79 -3.56
CA ILE A 97 -10.17 -10.64 -2.89
C ILE A 97 -9.51 -9.31 -3.28
N LEU A 98 -9.57 -8.95 -4.56
CA LEU A 98 -9.02 -7.69 -5.05
C LEU A 98 -9.77 -6.51 -4.44
N ALA A 99 -11.12 -6.51 -4.43
CA ALA A 99 -11.91 -5.44 -3.83
C ALA A 99 -11.59 -5.23 -2.34
N VAL A 100 -11.42 -6.33 -1.58
CA VAL A 100 -11.03 -6.28 -0.16
C VAL A 100 -9.62 -5.73 0.07
N LEU A 101 -8.72 -5.91 -0.90
CA LEU A 101 -7.32 -5.48 -0.76
C LEU A 101 -7.04 -4.10 -1.40
N LEU A 102 -8.00 -3.56 -2.14
CA LEU A 102 -8.01 -2.17 -2.58
C LEU A 102 -8.49 -1.26 -1.43
N ALA A 103 -8.09 -0.01 -1.47
CA ALA A 103 -8.42 0.96 -0.43
C ALA A 103 -8.82 2.34 -1.04
N ALA A 104 -9.45 2.36 -2.22
CA ALA A 104 -9.73 3.60 -2.93
C ALA A 104 -10.79 4.43 -2.18
N ARG A 105 -11.88 3.79 -1.74
CA ARG A 105 -12.94 4.47 -0.97
C ARG A 105 -12.44 4.90 0.40
N SER A 106 -11.80 4.02 1.14
CA SER A 106 -11.26 4.31 2.47
C SER A 106 -10.28 5.50 2.43
N LEU A 107 -9.43 5.56 1.40
CA LEU A 107 -8.53 6.69 1.18
C LEU A 107 -9.29 8.00 0.93
N ASP A 108 -10.28 7.99 0.03
CA ASP A 108 -11.10 9.18 -0.26
C ASP A 108 -11.82 9.69 1.01
N GLU A 109 -12.43 8.79 1.77
CA GLU A 109 -13.13 9.12 3.03
C GLU A 109 -12.19 9.79 4.04
N HIS A 110 -10.98 9.25 4.24
CA HIS A 110 -10.00 9.80 5.16
C HIS A 110 -9.48 11.18 4.70
N ILE A 111 -9.17 11.34 3.42
CA ILE A 111 -8.70 12.63 2.89
C ILE A 111 -9.79 13.69 2.98
N ARG A 112 -11.04 13.34 2.67
CA ARG A 112 -12.19 14.24 2.85
C ARG A 112 -12.42 14.61 4.31
N ALA A 113 -12.27 13.66 5.23
CA ALA A 113 -12.38 13.92 6.65
C ALA A 113 -11.36 14.97 7.13
N VAL A 114 -10.10 14.88 6.67
CA VAL A 114 -9.08 15.91 6.97
C VAL A 114 -9.47 17.26 6.36
N ALA A 115 -9.92 17.28 5.10
CA ALA A 115 -10.31 18.52 4.41
C ALA A 115 -11.48 19.22 5.14
N THR A 116 -12.51 18.48 5.56
CA THR A 116 -13.64 19.01 6.33
C THR A 116 -13.18 19.54 7.69
N ALA A 117 -12.40 18.74 8.42
CA ALA A 117 -11.90 19.12 9.74
C ALA A 117 -11.00 20.38 9.71
N MET A 118 -10.31 20.66 8.59
CA MET A 118 -9.54 21.90 8.40
C MET A 118 -10.44 23.15 8.36
N GLY A 119 -11.72 23.02 8.01
CA GLY A 119 -12.74 24.07 8.09
C GLY A 119 -13.28 24.27 9.50
N GLU A 120 -13.35 23.20 10.30
CA GLU A 120 -13.88 23.23 11.67
C GLU A 120 -12.88 23.81 12.70
N GLY A 121 -11.58 23.68 12.43
CA GLY A 121 -10.52 24.23 13.27
C GLY A 121 -9.30 23.33 13.40
N ILE A 122 -8.21 23.92 13.95
CA ILE A 122 -6.89 23.25 14.00
C ILE A 122 -6.91 21.98 14.86
N GLY A 123 -7.72 21.94 15.93
CA GLY A 123 -7.85 20.77 16.81
C GLY A 123 -8.48 19.59 16.10
N ALA A 124 -9.61 19.80 15.42
CA ALA A 124 -10.27 18.77 14.61
C ALA A 124 -9.35 18.28 13.48
N ALA A 125 -8.69 19.20 12.77
CA ALA A 125 -7.75 18.87 11.69
C ALA A 125 -6.57 18.01 12.16
N ARG A 126 -6.00 18.30 13.36
CA ARG A 126 -4.93 17.50 13.97
C ARG A 126 -5.39 16.08 14.31
N THR A 127 -6.61 15.95 14.80
CA THR A 127 -7.21 14.62 15.09
C THR A 127 -7.42 13.85 13.81
N ALA A 128 -8.04 14.45 12.80
CA ALA A 128 -8.31 13.80 11.53
C ALA A 128 -7.03 13.36 10.80
N VAL A 129 -6.02 14.23 10.68
CA VAL A 129 -4.74 13.86 10.05
C VAL A 129 -4.00 12.80 10.86
N GLY A 130 -4.15 12.78 12.17
CA GLY A 130 -3.56 11.76 13.05
C GLY A 130 -4.06 10.34 12.79
N MET A 131 -5.20 10.19 12.13
CA MET A 131 -5.73 8.88 11.73
C MET A 131 -5.01 8.27 10.52
N ILE A 132 -4.34 9.10 9.72
CA ILE A 132 -3.70 8.68 8.48
C ILE A 132 -2.17 8.82 8.48
N VAL A 133 -1.59 9.56 9.42
CA VAL A 133 -0.14 9.73 9.53
C VAL A 133 0.41 8.98 10.75
N GLY A 134 1.58 8.35 10.60
CA GLY A 134 2.26 7.60 11.66
C GLY A 134 3.11 8.47 12.60
N ARG A 135 2.91 9.81 12.62
CA ARG A 135 3.70 10.75 13.43
C ARG A 135 2.81 11.62 14.33
N GLU A 136 3.42 12.25 15.34
CA GLU A 136 2.70 13.13 16.26
C GLU A 136 2.16 14.37 15.53
N THR A 137 0.87 14.67 15.72
CA THR A 137 0.16 15.75 15.03
C THR A 137 -0.14 16.97 15.91
N LYS A 138 0.07 16.87 17.24
CA LYS A 138 -0.32 17.89 18.22
C LYS A 138 0.29 19.27 17.97
N SER A 139 1.51 19.33 17.45
CA SER A 139 2.23 20.58 17.18
C SER A 139 2.08 21.09 15.74
N MET A 140 1.41 20.35 14.84
CA MET A 140 1.27 20.71 13.43
C MET A 140 0.47 21.99 13.25
N LYS A 141 0.98 22.88 12.38
CA LYS A 141 0.26 24.05 11.89
C LYS A 141 -0.64 23.65 10.71
N LYS A 142 -1.58 24.51 10.33
CA LYS A 142 -2.53 24.25 9.23
C LYS A 142 -1.84 23.83 7.93
N GLY A 143 -0.71 24.49 7.57
CA GLY A 143 0.08 24.13 6.39
C GLY A 143 0.74 22.76 6.49
N ASP A 144 1.21 22.37 7.68
CA ASP A 144 1.84 21.06 7.91
C ASP A 144 0.82 19.94 7.81
N ILE A 145 -0.42 20.15 8.31
CA ILE A 145 -1.54 19.22 8.19
C ILE A 145 -1.91 19.00 6.73
N ALA A 146 -2.06 20.09 5.96
CA ALA A 146 -2.38 20.00 4.54
C ALA A 146 -1.31 19.23 3.76
N ARG A 147 -0.02 19.54 4.01
CA ARG A 147 1.10 18.85 3.38
C ARG A 147 1.09 17.38 3.75
N ALA A 148 0.98 17.05 5.04
CA ALA A 148 0.95 15.67 5.50
C ALA A 148 -0.21 14.87 4.90
N ALA A 149 -1.41 15.47 4.79
CA ALA A 149 -2.55 14.82 4.15
C ALA A 149 -2.32 14.56 2.65
N ILE A 150 -1.70 15.49 1.93
CA ILE A 150 -1.37 15.34 0.51
C ILE A 150 -0.30 14.27 0.32
N GLU A 151 0.79 14.29 1.10
CA GLU A 151 1.87 13.30 1.05
C GLU A 151 1.31 11.90 1.32
N THR A 152 0.62 11.71 2.44
CA THR A 152 0.04 10.41 2.82
C THR A 152 -1.04 9.97 1.84
N GLY A 153 -1.84 10.91 1.31
CA GLY A 153 -2.82 10.63 0.27
C GLY A 153 -2.19 10.11 -1.02
N ALA A 154 -1.10 10.71 -1.48
CA ALA A 154 -0.36 10.29 -2.67
C ALA A 154 0.32 8.91 -2.45
N GLU A 155 0.94 8.71 -1.28
CA GLU A 155 1.56 7.44 -0.89
C GLU A 155 0.52 6.31 -0.83
N ASN A 156 -0.60 6.51 -0.11
CA ASN A 156 -1.65 5.51 -0.01
C ASN A 156 -2.39 5.27 -1.34
N LEU A 157 -2.49 6.27 -2.23
CA LEU A 157 -3.00 6.06 -3.59
C LEU A 157 -2.08 5.12 -4.37
N SER A 158 -0.76 5.31 -4.25
CA SER A 158 0.21 4.38 -4.84
C SER A 158 0.08 2.98 -4.26
N ASP A 159 0.20 2.83 -2.95
CA ASP A 159 0.38 1.56 -2.26
C ASP A 159 -0.93 0.82 -1.99
N GLY A 160 -2.03 1.57 -1.85
CA GLY A 160 -3.36 1.03 -1.58
C GLY A 160 -4.21 0.79 -2.81
N VAL A 161 -3.89 1.42 -3.95
CA VAL A 161 -4.74 1.34 -5.15
C VAL A 161 -3.94 0.98 -6.41
N ILE A 162 -2.97 1.81 -6.79
CA ILE A 162 -2.29 1.68 -8.08
C ILE A 162 -1.37 0.46 -8.12
N ALA A 163 -0.56 0.26 -7.09
CA ALA A 163 0.35 -0.88 -7.05
C ALA A 163 -0.38 -2.22 -6.92
N PRO A 164 -1.38 -2.41 -6.04
CA PRO A 164 -2.21 -3.61 -6.03
C PRO A 164 -2.84 -3.91 -7.39
N ALA A 165 -3.39 -2.87 -8.06
CA ALA A 165 -3.98 -3.00 -9.39
C ALA A 165 -2.95 -3.46 -10.44
N LEU A 166 -1.77 -2.84 -10.47
CA LEU A 166 -0.70 -3.20 -11.41
C LEU A 166 -0.19 -4.63 -11.17
N TRP A 167 0.05 -5.00 -9.92
CA TRP A 167 0.53 -6.35 -9.59
C TRP A 167 -0.53 -7.42 -9.83
N PHE A 168 -1.82 -7.08 -9.67
CA PHE A 168 -2.90 -7.95 -10.10
C PHE A 168 -2.96 -8.10 -11.63
N LEU A 169 -2.84 -7.02 -12.38
CA LEU A 169 -2.80 -7.09 -13.85
C LEU A 169 -1.61 -7.93 -14.35
N ALA A 170 -0.44 -7.74 -13.77
CA ALA A 170 0.77 -8.48 -14.14
C ALA A 170 0.72 -9.95 -13.73
N GLY A 171 0.40 -10.25 -12.47
CA GLY A 171 0.53 -11.59 -11.87
C GLY A 171 -0.77 -12.23 -11.37
N GLY A 172 -1.95 -11.61 -11.56
CA GLY A 172 -3.20 -12.10 -10.98
C GLY A 172 -3.19 -12.06 -9.45
N LEU A 173 -3.93 -12.96 -8.80
CA LEU A 173 -3.92 -13.08 -7.35
C LEU A 173 -2.53 -13.39 -6.74
N PRO A 174 -1.68 -14.23 -7.34
CA PRO A 174 -0.30 -14.39 -6.86
C PRO A 174 0.48 -13.08 -6.78
N GLY A 175 0.43 -12.27 -7.83
CA GLY A 175 1.11 -10.96 -7.87
C GLY A 175 0.55 -9.98 -6.84
N LEU A 176 -0.78 -9.90 -6.73
CA LEU A 176 -1.47 -9.08 -5.75
C LEU A 176 -1.08 -9.43 -4.31
N LEU A 177 -1.16 -10.73 -3.93
CA LEU A 177 -0.88 -11.15 -2.57
C LEU A 177 0.60 -11.04 -2.22
N ALA A 178 1.50 -11.32 -3.17
CA ALA A 178 2.92 -11.11 -3.00
C ALA A 178 3.23 -9.62 -2.73
N TYR A 179 2.67 -8.72 -3.53
CA TYR A 179 2.82 -7.28 -3.32
C TYR A 179 2.29 -6.84 -1.95
N LYS A 180 1.06 -7.20 -1.60
CA LYS A 180 0.47 -6.83 -0.31
C LYS A 180 1.24 -7.39 0.88
N MET A 181 1.86 -8.56 0.75
CA MET A 181 2.75 -9.13 1.77
C MET A 181 4.01 -8.27 1.94
N VAL A 182 4.66 -7.87 0.84
CA VAL A 182 5.87 -7.02 0.87
C VAL A 182 5.53 -5.65 1.46
N ASN A 183 4.52 -4.98 0.97
CA ASN A 183 4.09 -3.66 1.42
C ASN A 183 3.71 -3.66 2.92
N THR A 184 2.98 -4.71 3.39
CA THR A 184 2.70 -4.87 4.82
C THR A 184 3.97 -5.12 5.63
N ALA A 185 4.92 -5.89 5.09
CA ALA A 185 6.18 -6.15 5.78
C ALA A 185 7.04 -4.89 5.89
N ASP A 186 7.13 -4.08 4.83
CA ASP A 186 7.84 -2.81 4.90
C ASP A 186 7.22 -1.89 5.95
N SER A 187 5.91 -1.70 5.94
CA SER A 187 5.18 -0.90 6.94
C SER A 187 5.40 -1.36 8.39
N MET A 188 5.67 -2.66 8.62
CA MET A 188 5.85 -3.22 9.98
C MET A 188 7.31 -3.32 10.42
N ILE A 189 8.21 -3.67 9.52
CA ILE A 189 9.62 -3.99 9.83
C ILE A 189 10.64 -3.25 8.96
N GLY A 190 10.23 -2.42 7.99
CA GLY A 190 11.11 -1.65 7.10
C GLY A 190 11.81 -0.46 7.78
N TYR A 191 11.46 -0.13 9.01
CA TYR A 191 11.99 1.03 9.72
C TYR A 191 13.52 0.99 9.92
N ARG A 192 14.19 2.13 9.74
CA ARG A 192 15.65 2.30 9.93
C ARG A 192 16.07 2.44 11.41
N ASN A 193 15.28 1.94 12.35
CA ASN A 193 15.62 1.93 13.78
C ASN A 193 16.55 0.76 14.15
N ALA A 194 17.10 0.78 15.35
CA ALA A 194 18.03 -0.25 15.83
C ALA A 194 17.44 -1.67 15.84
N LYS A 195 16.11 -1.82 15.91
CA LYS A 195 15.45 -3.13 15.89
C LYS A 195 15.41 -3.70 14.47
N TYR A 196 15.11 -2.89 13.46
CA TYR A 196 14.76 -3.37 12.12
C TYR A 196 15.79 -3.04 11.04
N ARG A 197 16.73 -2.10 11.27
CA ARG A 197 17.72 -1.67 10.28
C ARG A 197 18.43 -2.80 9.55
N ALA A 198 18.75 -3.90 10.25
CA ALA A 198 19.37 -5.07 9.63
C ALA A 198 18.33 -6.08 9.14
N PHE A 199 17.34 -6.41 9.98
CA PHE A 199 16.37 -7.46 9.69
C PHE A 199 15.36 -7.03 8.60
N GLY A 200 14.86 -5.81 8.67
CA GLY A 200 13.82 -5.31 7.75
C GLY A 200 14.35 -4.80 6.41
N CYS A 201 15.69 -4.68 6.24
CA CYS A 201 16.24 -4.08 5.01
C CYS A 201 15.86 -4.84 3.72
N GLY A 202 15.61 -6.15 3.81
CA GLY A 202 15.14 -6.95 2.67
C GLY A 202 13.73 -6.58 2.25
N ALA A 203 12.82 -6.42 3.23
CA ALA A 203 11.44 -5.98 2.97
C ALA A 203 11.42 -4.59 2.34
N ALA A 204 12.13 -3.62 2.93
CA ALA A 204 12.19 -2.26 2.41
C ALA A 204 12.71 -2.19 0.96
N ARG A 205 13.80 -2.89 0.64
CA ARG A 205 14.35 -2.88 -0.72
C ARG A 205 13.46 -3.55 -1.75
N ILE A 206 12.75 -4.62 -1.37
CA ILE A 206 11.81 -5.29 -2.28
C ILE A 206 10.60 -4.39 -2.49
N ASP A 207 10.11 -3.72 -1.45
CA ASP A 207 9.01 -2.76 -1.54
C ASP A 207 9.37 -1.59 -2.44
N ASP A 208 10.53 -0.96 -2.24
CA ASP A 208 11.06 0.09 -3.11
C ASP A 208 11.08 -0.35 -4.59
N ALA A 209 11.56 -1.57 -4.86
CA ALA A 209 11.62 -2.12 -6.22
C ALA A 209 10.22 -2.39 -6.81
N MET A 210 9.29 -2.91 -6.02
CA MET A 210 7.92 -3.20 -6.45
C MET A 210 7.11 -1.92 -6.65
N ASN A 211 7.42 -0.84 -5.95
CA ASN A 211 6.77 0.47 -6.06
C ASN A 211 7.40 1.39 -7.12
N LEU A 212 8.50 0.99 -7.76
CA LEU A 212 9.21 1.83 -8.73
C LEU A 212 8.32 2.29 -9.90
N ILE A 213 7.53 1.41 -10.49
CA ILE A 213 6.60 1.72 -11.57
C ILE A 213 5.28 2.31 -11.02
N PRO A 214 4.64 1.70 -10.01
CA PRO A 214 3.42 2.24 -9.42
C PRO A 214 3.52 3.70 -8.98
N ALA A 215 4.59 4.08 -8.27
CA ALA A 215 4.77 5.44 -7.79
C ALA A 215 4.86 6.47 -8.94
N ARG A 216 5.57 6.11 -10.03
CA ARG A 216 5.65 6.98 -11.22
C ARG A 216 4.31 7.11 -11.93
N LEU A 217 3.57 6.01 -12.05
CA LEU A 217 2.23 6.02 -12.64
C LEU A 217 1.28 6.86 -11.77
N THR A 218 1.35 6.71 -10.46
CA THR A 218 0.57 7.54 -9.51
C THR A 218 0.87 9.02 -9.69
N ALA A 219 2.14 9.40 -9.77
CA ALA A 219 2.53 10.79 -10.00
C ALA A 219 1.97 11.33 -11.32
N LEU A 220 2.03 10.54 -12.40
CA LEU A 220 1.44 10.91 -13.71
C LEU A 220 -0.08 11.06 -13.64
N LEU A 221 -0.77 10.17 -12.94
CA LEU A 221 -2.23 10.24 -12.75
C LEU A 221 -2.63 11.48 -11.94
N ILE A 222 -1.88 11.82 -10.89
CA ILE A 222 -2.10 13.04 -10.10
C ILE A 222 -1.87 14.29 -10.98
N CYS A 223 -0.80 14.32 -11.80
CA CYS A 223 -0.57 15.42 -12.74
C CYS A 223 -1.69 15.50 -13.79
N GLY A 224 -2.17 14.37 -14.31
CA GLY A 224 -3.30 14.31 -15.22
C GLY A 224 -4.58 14.88 -14.60
N ALA A 225 -4.90 14.48 -13.37
CA ALA A 225 -6.03 15.03 -12.62
C ALA A 225 -5.88 16.54 -12.34
N ALA A 226 -4.66 17.00 -12.07
CA ALA A 226 -4.38 18.43 -11.89
C ALA A 226 -4.61 19.25 -13.18
N THR A 227 -4.40 18.67 -14.37
CA THR A 227 -4.69 19.35 -15.65
C THR A 227 -6.17 19.62 -15.81
N LEU A 228 -7.05 18.71 -15.37
CA LEU A 228 -8.50 18.92 -15.40
C LEU A 228 -8.94 20.10 -14.53
N ASN A 229 -8.13 20.49 -13.54
CA ASN A 229 -8.34 21.64 -12.68
C ASN A 229 -7.50 22.88 -13.07
N GLY A 230 -6.96 22.92 -14.28
CA GLY A 230 -6.15 24.04 -14.79
C GLY A 230 -4.77 24.19 -14.14
N ARG A 231 -4.28 23.20 -13.38
CA ARG A 231 -3.02 23.25 -12.62
C ARG A 231 -1.95 22.25 -13.10
N GLY A 232 -2.12 21.68 -14.29
CA GLY A 232 -1.25 20.62 -14.82
C GLY A 232 0.22 21.01 -14.96
N SER A 233 0.51 22.20 -15.49
CA SER A 233 1.88 22.68 -15.65
C SER A 233 2.61 22.86 -14.30
N ALA A 234 1.91 23.37 -13.29
CA ALA A 234 2.45 23.54 -11.93
C ALA A 234 2.71 22.16 -11.28
N ALA A 235 1.79 21.21 -11.43
CA ALA A 235 1.94 19.86 -10.91
C ALA A 235 3.11 19.12 -11.57
N LEU A 236 3.24 19.21 -12.90
CA LEU A 236 4.34 18.59 -13.64
C LEU A 236 5.68 19.22 -13.27
N GLY A 237 5.74 20.55 -13.13
CA GLY A 237 6.93 21.26 -12.67
C GLY A 237 7.37 20.83 -11.28
N THR A 238 6.44 20.65 -10.35
CA THR A 238 6.71 20.13 -9.00
C THR A 238 7.21 18.68 -9.06
N MET A 239 6.56 17.83 -9.82
CA MET A 239 6.97 16.43 -10.00
C MET A 239 8.40 16.33 -10.54
N MET A 240 8.76 17.12 -11.55
CA MET A 240 10.10 17.12 -12.14
C MET A 240 11.19 17.66 -11.19
N ARG A 241 10.86 18.68 -10.39
CA ARG A 241 11.79 19.31 -9.47
C ARG A 241 12.03 18.44 -8.23
N ASP A 242 10.95 17.96 -7.61
CA ASP A 242 11.00 17.36 -6.28
C ASP A 242 11.11 15.83 -6.37
N GLY A 243 10.65 15.19 -7.45
CA GLY A 243 10.73 13.74 -7.65
C GLY A 243 12.17 13.17 -7.73
N ARG A 244 13.17 14.02 -7.95
CA ARG A 244 14.59 13.62 -7.92
C ARG A 244 15.18 13.56 -6.51
N HIS A 245 14.53 14.16 -5.52
CA HIS A 245 15.02 14.24 -4.14
C HIS A 245 14.42 13.14 -3.24
N HIS A 246 13.43 12.40 -3.73
CA HIS A 246 12.72 11.35 -2.99
C HIS A 246 12.81 9.96 -3.64
N ALA A 247 13.73 9.79 -4.61
CA ALA A 247 13.99 8.50 -5.28
C ALA A 247 15.14 7.75 -4.59
#